data_31222ff074c532de6e47da1b298f0ddb
#
_entry.id   31222ff074c532de6e47da1b298f0ddb
#
_cell.length_a   1.000
_cell.length_b   1.000
_cell.length_c   1.000
_cell.angle_alpha   90.00
_cell.angle_beta   90.00
_cell.angle_gamma   90.00
#
_symmetry.space_group_name_H-M   'P 1'
#
loop_
_entity.id
_entity.type
_entity.pdbx_description
1 polymer ?
#
loop_
_entity_poly.entity_id
_entity_poly.type
_entity_poly.pdbx_seq_one_letter_code
_entity_poly.pdbx_strand_id
1 'polypeptide(L)'
;MNIIVCIKQVPDTTVVKIDPVKGTLIREGVPSIMNPDDKGGLELALRLKDQFGANVTVISMGPPQADVMLREALAMGADRAILLSDRKFAGADTLATSYALSGLCRVLDYDLIIAGRQAIDGDTAQVGPELAEHLDLPQITYVAGAKLLDNGNLQVEKENEDGVQVLEVEGKCLLTVLASAFDARYMSVSGIMEAYDKEVEVWSADKIDVDEGKLGLAGSPTKVFKSFPKAMKAPGEVHEVTPEEAVELIVNQLKAKHII
;
A
#
# COMPACT_ATOMS: atom_id res chain seq x y z
N MET A 1 -16.19 15.62 -4.82
CA MET A 1 -15.62 14.52 -4.01
C MET A 1 -14.14 14.77 -3.85
N ASN A 2 -13.64 14.71 -2.62
CA ASN A 2 -12.23 14.81 -2.29
C ASN A 2 -11.72 13.44 -1.87
N ILE A 3 -10.69 12.93 -2.54
CA ILE A 3 -10.13 11.60 -2.28
C ILE A 3 -8.71 11.76 -1.77
N ILE A 4 -8.41 11.15 -0.63
CA ILE A 4 -7.04 10.99 -0.13
C ILE A 4 -6.54 9.60 -0.51
N VAL A 5 -5.35 9.51 -1.11
CA VAL A 5 -4.70 8.24 -1.41
C VAL A 5 -3.40 8.14 -0.62
N CYS A 6 -3.32 7.13 0.24
CA CYS A 6 -2.09 6.80 0.96
C CYS A 6 -1.18 5.99 0.05
N ILE A 7 0.05 6.45 -0.18
CA ILE A 7 1.04 5.75 -1.00
C ILE A 7 2.36 5.62 -0.25
N LYS A 8 3.05 4.51 -0.44
CA LYS A 8 4.33 4.21 0.22
C LYS A 8 5.42 3.92 -0.80
N GLN A 9 6.59 4.51 -0.58
CA GLN A 9 7.80 4.12 -1.27
C GLN A 9 8.37 2.84 -0.65
N VAL A 10 8.59 1.82 -1.48
CA VAL A 10 9.13 0.52 -1.06
C VAL A 10 10.34 0.14 -1.92
N PRO A 11 11.28 -0.67 -1.43
CA PRO A 11 12.34 -1.23 -2.27
C PRO A 11 11.74 -2.09 -3.38
N ASP A 12 12.30 -1.99 -4.59
CA ASP A 12 11.95 -2.90 -5.68
C ASP A 12 12.52 -4.29 -5.40
N THR A 13 11.66 -5.19 -4.88
CA THR A 13 12.04 -6.55 -4.50
C THR A 13 12.30 -7.46 -5.71
N THR A 14 11.98 -7.02 -6.93
CA THR A 14 12.31 -7.76 -8.17
C THR A 14 13.79 -7.62 -8.53
N VAL A 15 14.47 -6.56 -8.05
CA VAL A 15 15.89 -6.29 -8.29
C VAL A 15 16.70 -6.65 -7.04
N VAL A 16 16.86 -7.95 -6.80
CA VAL A 16 17.62 -8.46 -5.66
C VAL A 16 19.09 -8.62 -6.04
N LYS A 17 19.99 -7.85 -5.39
CA LYS A 17 21.42 -8.10 -5.43
C LYS A 17 21.87 -8.87 -4.19
N ILE A 18 22.54 -9.98 -4.38
CA ILE A 18 23.12 -10.78 -3.29
C ILE A 18 24.60 -10.46 -3.21
N ASP A 19 25.10 -10.16 -2.01
CA ASP A 19 26.53 -10.04 -1.74
C ASP A 19 27.18 -11.42 -1.98
N PRO A 20 28.08 -11.56 -2.96
CA PRO A 20 28.66 -12.85 -3.31
C PRO A 20 29.57 -13.43 -2.20
N VAL A 21 30.02 -12.60 -1.26
CA VAL A 21 30.91 -13.01 -0.17
C VAL A 21 30.12 -13.35 1.10
N LYS A 22 29.11 -12.54 1.42
CA LYS A 22 28.31 -12.69 2.67
C LYS A 22 27.02 -13.48 2.45
N GLY A 23 26.60 -13.71 1.20
CA GLY A 23 25.32 -14.34 0.87
C GLY A 23 24.10 -13.54 1.36
N THR A 24 24.28 -12.28 1.72
CA THR A 24 23.22 -11.40 2.22
C THR A 24 22.69 -10.48 1.13
N LEU A 25 21.44 -10.06 1.25
CA LEU A 25 20.85 -9.04 0.39
C LEU A 25 21.58 -7.71 0.52
N ILE A 26 22.08 -7.19 -0.61
CA ILE A 26 22.60 -5.82 -0.71
C ILE A 26 21.38 -4.91 -0.86
N ARG A 27 21.04 -4.17 0.17
CA ARG A 27 19.95 -3.18 0.14
C ARG A 27 20.39 -1.85 -0.44
N GLU A 28 21.69 -1.58 -0.42
CA GLU A 28 22.28 -0.35 -0.95
C GLU A 28 22.20 -0.34 -2.49
N GLY A 29 21.58 0.72 -3.05
CA GLY A 29 21.41 0.85 -4.49
C GLY A 29 20.24 0.02 -5.09
N VAL A 30 19.36 -0.55 -4.25
CA VAL A 30 18.09 -1.11 -4.75
C VAL A 30 17.16 0.05 -5.13
N PRO A 31 16.65 0.09 -6.36
CA PRO A 31 15.66 1.08 -6.76
C PRO A 31 14.44 1.05 -5.82
N SER A 32 13.84 2.19 -5.60
CA SER A 32 12.58 2.29 -4.86
C SER A 32 11.45 2.55 -5.84
N ILE A 33 10.30 1.93 -5.58
CA ILE A 33 9.09 2.05 -6.38
C ILE A 33 7.90 2.47 -5.50
N MET A 34 6.83 2.94 -6.12
CA MET A 34 5.52 3.02 -5.47
C MET A 34 5.03 1.60 -5.15
N ASN A 35 4.55 1.37 -3.93
CA ASN A 35 4.00 0.07 -3.56
C ASN A 35 2.87 -0.35 -4.54
N PRO A 36 2.90 -1.58 -5.09
CA PRO A 36 1.96 -1.99 -6.13
C PRO A 36 0.48 -1.90 -5.72
N ASP A 37 0.13 -2.28 -4.50
CA ASP A 37 -1.25 -2.17 -4.00
C ASP A 37 -1.67 -0.69 -3.90
N ASP A 38 -0.78 0.22 -3.49
CA ASP A 38 -1.04 1.67 -3.44
C ASP A 38 -1.21 2.26 -4.85
N LYS A 39 -0.44 1.75 -5.81
CA LYS A 39 -0.57 2.16 -7.22
C LYS A 39 -1.92 1.76 -7.81
N GLY A 40 -2.44 0.59 -7.45
CA GLY A 40 -3.80 0.16 -7.74
C GLY A 40 -4.85 1.07 -7.10
N GLY A 41 -4.64 1.45 -5.84
CA GLY A 41 -5.48 2.40 -5.12
C GLY A 41 -5.49 3.80 -5.76
N LEU A 42 -4.33 4.28 -6.22
CA LEU A 42 -4.23 5.53 -6.97
C LEU A 42 -5.00 5.46 -8.29
N GLU A 43 -4.89 4.36 -9.03
CA GLU A 43 -5.65 4.18 -10.27
C GLU A 43 -7.16 4.21 -10.03
N LEU A 44 -7.66 3.58 -8.96
CA LEU A 44 -9.07 3.68 -8.59
C LEU A 44 -9.48 5.13 -8.35
N ALA A 45 -8.70 5.90 -7.58
CA ALA A 45 -8.97 7.32 -7.34
C ALA A 45 -8.99 8.14 -8.64
N LEU A 46 -8.06 7.88 -9.55
CA LEU A 46 -7.97 8.57 -10.83
C LEU A 46 -9.14 8.21 -11.77
N ARG A 47 -9.64 6.98 -11.73
CA ARG A 47 -10.87 6.60 -12.47
C ARG A 47 -12.10 7.32 -11.93
N LEU A 48 -12.23 7.45 -10.60
CA LEU A 48 -13.29 8.25 -10.00
C LEU A 48 -13.16 9.74 -10.37
N LYS A 49 -11.94 10.27 -10.43
CA LYS A 49 -11.68 11.62 -10.92
C LYS A 49 -12.10 11.79 -12.36
N ASP A 50 -11.74 10.89 -13.28
CA ASP A 50 -12.09 10.96 -14.70
C ASP A 50 -13.61 10.90 -14.92
N GLN A 51 -14.33 10.14 -14.10
CA GLN A 51 -15.77 9.94 -14.26
C GLN A 51 -16.62 11.04 -13.59
N PHE A 52 -16.16 11.55 -12.44
CA PHE A 52 -17.00 12.41 -11.58
C PHE A 52 -16.33 13.73 -11.19
N GLY A 53 -15.12 14.02 -11.69
CA GLY A 53 -14.42 15.26 -11.39
C GLY A 53 -13.93 15.34 -9.94
N ALA A 54 -13.55 14.19 -9.34
CA ALA A 54 -13.00 14.17 -7.98
C ALA A 54 -11.63 14.87 -7.92
N ASN A 55 -11.31 15.47 -6.76
CA ASN A 55 -9.96 15.94 -6.45
C ASN A 55 -9.17 14.84 -5.76
N VAL A 56 -7.97 14.54 -6.23
CA VAL A 56 -7.12 13.47 -5.70
C VAL A 56 -5.89 14.06 -5.03
N THR A 57 -5.81 13.90 -3.70
CA THR A 57 -4.62 14.25 -2.91
C THR A 57 -3.88 12.97 -2.52
N VAL A 58 -2.63 12.85 -2.95
CA VAL A 58 -1.76 11.74 -2.51
C VAL A 58 -0.99 12.14 -1.27
N ILE A 59 -0.91 11.24 -0.29
CA ILE A 59 -0.14 11.44 0.94
C ILE A 59 0.84 10.29 1.17
N SER A 60 1.99 10.61 1.71
CA SER A 60 2.98 9.60 2.11
C SER A 60 3.69 10.02 3.39
N MET A 61 3.96 9.08 4.30
CA MET A 61 4.85 9.30 5.42
C MET A 61 6.19 8.63 5.11
N GLY A 62 7.25 9.43 5.04
CA GLY A 62 8.55 8.88 4.66
C GLY A 62 9.69 9.90 4.68
N PRO A 63 10.89 9.44 4.30
CA PRO A 63 12.05 10.31 4.16
C PRO A 63 11.94 11.19 2.90
N PRO A 64 12.75 12.27 2.80
CA PRO A 64 12.67 13.22 1.68
C PRO A 64 12.76 12.61 0.28
N GLN A 65 13.43 11.47 0.11
CA GLN A 65 13.53 10.78 -1.18
C GLN A 65 12.18 10.23 -1.70
N ALA A 66 11.15 10.15 -0.87
CA ALA A 66 9.80 9.78 -1.31
C ALA A 66 9.15 10.84 -2.21
N ASP A 67 9.74 12.04 -2.34
CA ASP A 67 9.35 13.07 -3.31
C ASP A 67 9.25 12.52 -4.74
N VAL A 68 10.19 11.67 -5.15
CA VAL A 68 10.21 11.07 -6.49
C VAL A 68 8.93 10.27 -6.77
N MET A 69 8.50 9.45 -5.82
CA MET A 69 7.27 8.68 -5.93
C MET A 69 6.01 9.57 -5.94
N LEU A 70 6.00 10.63 -5.15
CA LEU A 70 4.90 11.60 -5.13
C LEU A 70 4.79 12.34 -6.45
N ARG A 71 5.94 12.68 -7.10
CA ARG A 71 5.94 13.23 -8.46
C ARG A 71 5.45 12.24 -9.50
N GLU A 72 5.74 10.94 -9.35
CA GLU A 72 5.13 9.90 -10.19
C GLU A 72 3.60 9.95 -10.09
N ALA A 73 3.05 10.03 -8.87
CA ALA A 73 1.61 10.12 -8.66
C ALA A 73 0.99 11.39 -9.27
N LEU A 74 1.67 12.54 -9.16
CA LEU A 74 1.26 13.79 -9.82
C LEU A 74 1.29 13.66 -11.35
N ALA A 75 2.30 12.99 -11.90
CA ALA A 75 2.42 12.74 -13.34
C ALA A 75 1.36 11.75 -13.85
N MET A 76 0.88 10.84 -13.00
CA MET A 76 -0.25 9.95 -13.30
C MET A 76 -1.60 10.70 -13.29
N GLY A 77 -1.68 11.87 -12.65
CA GLY A 77 -2.88 12.70 -12.67
C GLY A 77 -3.44 13.13 -11.30
N ALA A 78 -2.73 12.90 -10.21
CA ALA A 78 -3.08 13.46 -8.92
C ALA A 78 -2.99 14.99 -8.93
N ASP A 79 -3.85 15.64 -8.14
CA ASP A 79 -3.93 17.10 -8.09
C ASP A 79 -2.95 17.71 -7.09
N ARG A 80 -2.75 17.03 -5.98
CA ARG A 80 -1.95 17.49 -4.84
C ARG A 80 -1.14 16.34 -4.24
N ALA A 81 0.05 16.66 -3.74
CA ALA A 81 0.92 15.68 -3.08
C ALA A 81 1.47 16.25 -1.77
N ILE A 82 1.37 15.47 -0.69
CA ILE A 82 1.87 15.83 0.64
C ILE A 82 2.81 14.75 1.16
N LEU A 83 4.03 15.14 1.47
CA LEU A 83 5.02 14.31 2.15
C LEU A 83 5.05 14.66 3.64
N LEU A 84 4.60 13.73 4.47
CA LEU A 84 4.77 13.82 5.91
C LEU A 84 6.18 13.34 6.28
N SER A 85 7.08 14.28 6.58
CA SER A 85 8.50 13.98 6.80
C SER A 85 9.04 14.75 7.99
N ASP A 86 9.38 13.99 9.05
CA ASP A 86 10.03 14.50 10.26
C ASP A 86 10.85 13.37 10.90
N ARG A 87 11.90 13.71 11.63
CA ARG A 87 12.67 12.74 12.43
C ARG A 87 11.81 12.10 13.53
N LYS A 88 10.77 12.78 14.00
CA LYS A 88 9.81 12.26 14.98
C LYS A 88 9.02 11.05 14.49
N PHE A 89 8.91 10.84 13.18
CA PHE A 89 8.23 9.67 12.59
C PHE A 89 9.14 8.46 12.42
N ALA A 90 10.45 8.61 12.62
CA ALA A 90 11.41 7.56 12.37
C ALA A 90 11.20 6.33 13.27
N GLY A 91 11.25 5.14 12.67
CA GLY A 91 11.11 3.87 13.40
C GLY A 91 9.68 3.53 13.81
N ALA A 92 8.68 4.23 13.26
CA ALA A 92 7.28 3.93 13.48
C ALA A 92 6.92 2.51 13.03
N ASP A 93 6.16 1.80 13.85
CA ASP A 93 5.43 0.60 13.45
C ASP A 93 4.09 0.98 12.77
N THR A 94 3.20 0.01 12.52
CA THR A 94 1.93 0.27 11.85
C THR A 94 1.04 1.20 12.66
N LEU A 95 0.99 1.04 13.99
CA LEU A 95 0.15 1.87 14.87
C LEU A 95 0.61 3.32 14.89
N ALA A 96 1.91 3.57 15.07
CA ALA A 96 2.45 4.94 15.07
C ALA A 96 2.37 5.57 13.67
N THR A 97 2.48 4.77 12.60
CA THR A 97 2.32 5.23 11.21
C THR A 97 0.88 5.65 10.93
N SER A 98 -0.09 4.79 11.22
CA SER A 98 -1.52 5.06 11.01
C SER A 98 -1.99 6.25 11.86
N TYR A 99 -1.48 6.39 13.08
CA TYR A 99 -1.75 7.52 13.95
C TYR A 99 -1.24 8.85 13.36
N ALA A 100 0.00 8.89 12.85
CA ALA A 100 0.55 10.07 12.19
C ALA A 100 -0.24 10.46 10.92
N LEU A 101 -0.59 9.45 10.08
CA LEU A 101 -1.42 9.67 8.90
C LEU A 101 -2.83 10.14 9.27
N SER A 102 -3.42 9.65 10.36
CA SER A 102 -4.73 10.11 10.84
C SER A 102 -4.70 11.58 11.26
N GLY A 103 -3.61 12.03 11.90
CA GLY A 103 -3.41 13.44 12.24
C GLY A 103 -3.33 14.34 11.01
N LEU A 104 -2.73 13.86 9.92
CA LEU A 104 -2.74 14.55 8.64
C LEU A 104 -4.16 14.57 8.03
N CYS A 105 -4.86 13.44 8.02
CA CYS A 105 -6.22 13.37 7.48
C CYS A 105 -7.21 14.27 8.23
N ARG A 106 -7.07 14.45 9.57
CA ARG A 106 -7.95 15.33 10.35
C ARG A 106 -7.88 16.79 9.95
N VAL A 107 -6.77 17.25 9.39
CA VAL A 107 -6.58 18.65 8.95
C VAL A 107 -6.84 18.84 7.45
N LEU A 108 -7.22 17.79 6.75
CA LEU A 108 -7.59 17.81 5.33
C LEU A 108 -9.10 17.55 5.17
N ASP A 109 -9.67 18.10 4.10
CA ASP A 109 -11.03 17.77 3.69
C ASP A 109 -11.03 16.54 2.77
N TYR A 110 -11.88 15.54 3.10
CA TYR A 110 -12.02 14.33 2.31
C TYR A 110 -13.40 13.70 2.43
N ASP A 111 -13.78 12.98 1.40
CA ASP A 111 -14.98 12.13 1.35
C ASP A 111 -14.61 10.65 1.37
N LEU A 112 -13.43 10.30 0.80
CA LEU A 112 -12.95 8.94 0.65
C LEU A 112 -11.45 8.89 0.93
N ILE A 113 -11.01 7.86 1.69
CA ILE A 113 -9.60 7.52 1.85
C ILE A 113 -9.35 6.18 1.16
N ILE A 114 -8.29 6.12 0.36
CA ILE A 114 -7.86 4.89 -0.32
C ILE A 114 -6.43 4.59 0.11
N ALA A 115 -6.16 3.34 0.45
CA ALA A 115 -4.82 2.80 0.69
C ALA A 115 -4.66 1.51 -0.11
N GLY A 116 -3.44 1.06 -0.33
CA GLY A 116 -3.20 -0.31 -0.74
C GLY A 116 -3.54 -1.29 0.38
N ARG A 117 -3.82 -2.55 0.03
CA ARG A 117 -4.07 -3.60 1.02
C ARG A 117 -2.89 -3.74 1.99
N GLN A 118 -1.67 -3.75 1.47
CA GLN A 118 -0.43 -3.88 2.25
C GLN A 118 0.78 -3.34 1.49
N ALA A 119 1.87 -3.07 2.21
CA ALA A 119 3.16 -2.76 1.60
C ALA A 119 3.99 -4.04 1.44
N ILE A 120 4.61 -4.23 0.27
CA ILE A 120 5.38 -5.45 -0.08
C ILE A 120 6.65 -5.65 0.76
N ASP A 121 7.11 -4.61 1.45
CA ASP A 121 8.29 -4.67 2.32
C ASP A 121 7.98 -5.10 3.76
N GLY A 122 6.74 -4.92 4.20
CA GLY A 122 6.31 -5.19 5.57
C GLY A 122 5.25 -6.28 5.71
N ASP A 123 4.41 -6.48 4.69
CA ASP A 123 3.36 -7.50 4.61
C ASP A 123 2.38 -7.54 5.80
N THR A 124 2.13 -6.41 6.47
CA THR A 124 1.30 -6.38 7.69
C THR A 124 -0.19 -6.21 7.42
N ALA A 125 -0.57 -5.53 6.33
CA ALA A 125 -1.95 -5.19 5.97
C ALA A 125 -2.73 -4.46 7.09
N GLN A 126 -2.06 -3.69 7.95
CA GLN A 126 -2.64 -3.08 9.14
C GLN A 126 -2.88 -1.57 9.01
N VAL A 127 -2.01 -0.84 8.29
CA VAL A 127 -2.04 0.63 8.27
C VAL A 127 -3.39 1.19 7.80
N GLY A 128 -3.99 0.63 6.75
CA GLY A 128 -5.31 1.06 6.27
C GLY A 128 -6.40 0.86 7.33
N PRO A 129 -6.61 -0.35 7.86
CA PRO A 129 -7.56 -0.62 8.93
C PRO A 129 -7.35 0.22 10.19
N GLU A 130 -6.11 0.37 10.66
CA GLU A 130 -5.79 1.20 11.83
C GLU A 130 -6.06 2.68 11.58
N LEU A 131 -5.79 3.17 10.35
CA LEU A 131 -6.12 4.54 9.95
C LEU A 131 -7.63 4.79 9.99
N ALA A 132 -8.44 3.83 9.50
CA ALA A 132 -9.89 3.92 9.57
C ALA A 132 -10.40 3.99 11.03
N GLU A 133 -9.84 3.15 11.91
CA GLU A 133 -10.17 3.15 13.34
C GLU A 133 -9.81 4.49 14.00
N HIS A 134 -8.63 5.05 13.72
CA HIS A 134 -8.24 6.36 14.25
C HIS A 134 -9.14 7.50 13.79
N LEU A 135 -9.83 7.36 12.67
CA LEU A 135 -10.72 8.37 12.09
C LEU A 135 -12.21 8.07 12.31
N ASP A 136 -12.53 6.96 13.00
CA ASP A 136 -13.90 6.47 13.20
C ASP A 136 -14.66 6.31 11.88
N LEU A 137 -13.99 5.69 10.87
CA LEU A 137 -14.53 5.47 9.53
C LEU A 137 -14.91 4.02 9.30
N PRO A 138 -16.04 3.75 8.62
CA PRO A 138 -16.27 2.45 8.00
C PRO A 138 -15.13 2.10 7.06
N GLN A 139 -14.75 0.82 7.02
CA GLN A 139 -13.69 0.35 6.13
C GLN A 139 -14.10 -0.88 5.33
N ILE A 140 -13.64 -0.94 4.08
CA ILE A 140 -13.78 -2.12 3.23
C ILE A 140 -12.38 -2.51 2.73
N THR A 141 -11.99 -3.73 3.04
CA THR A 141 -10.70 -4.30 2.67
C THR A 141 -10.80 -5.23 1.46
N TYR A 142 -9.69 -5.48 0.78
CA TYR A 142 -9.61 -6.35 -0.39
C TYR A 142 -10.51 -5.88 -1.54
N VAL A 143 -10.49 -4.58 -1.81
CA VAL A 143 -11.33 -3.97 -2.85
C VAL A 143 -10.80 -4.33 -4.23
N ALA A 144 -11.67 -4.93 -5.05
CA ALA A 144 -11.42 -5.27 -6.44
C ALA A 144 -12.13 -4.34 -7.44
N GLY A 145 -13.12 -3.57 -6.98
CA GLY A 145 -13.86 -2.62 -7.79
C GLY A 145 -14.62 -1.61 -6.94
N ALA A 146 -14.80 -0.39 -7.46
CA ALA A 146 -15.68 0.59 -6.85
C ALA A 146 -16.27 1.54 -7.90
N LYS A 147 -17.50 1.96 -7.70
CA LYS A 147 -18.18 2.97 -8.53
C LYS A 147 -19.11 3.84 -7.69
N LEU A 148 -19.24 5.08 -8.07
CA LEU A 148 -20.23 5.99 -7.49
C LEU A 148 -21.61 5.71 -8.10
N LEU A 149 -22.62 5.63 -7.26
CA LEU A 149 -24.03 5.46 -7.66
C LEU A 149 -24.73 6.82 -7.83
N ASP A 150 -25.87 6.84 -8.52
CA ASP A 150 -26.65 8.05 -8.76
C ASP A 150 -27.17 8.71 -7.46
N ASN A 151 -27.33 7.94 -6.40
CA ASN A 151 -27.72 8.42 -5.06
C ASN A 151 -26.53 9.05 -4.27
N GLY A 152 -25.33 9.05 -4.83
CA GLY A 152 -24.12 9.55 -4.19
C GLY A 152 -23.40 8.54 -3.29
N ASN A 153 -23.92 7.33 -3.12
CA ASN A 153 -23.29 6.25 -2.37
C ASN A 153 -22.20 5.56 -3.22
N LEU A 154 -21.26 4.92 -2.56
CA LEU A 154 -20.21 4.14 -3.22
C LEU A 154 -20.59 2.66 -3.22
N GLN A 155 -20.69 2.03 -4.40
CA GLN A 155 -20.77 0.59 -4.51
C GLN A 155 -19.35 0.02 -4.62
N VAL A 156 -19.03 -0.95 -3.79
CA VAL A 156 -17.69 -1.55 -3.67
C VAL A 156 -17.77 -3.05 -3.84
N GLU A 157 -16.88 -3.59 -4.66
CA GLU A 157 -16.67 -5.03 -4.85
C GLU A 157 -15.49 -5.45 -3.97
N LYS A 158 -15.76 -6.35 -3.01
CA LYS A 158 -14.77 -6.91 -2.10
C LYS A 158 -14.50 -8.36 -2.45
N GLU A 159 -13.25 -8.73 -2.62
CA GLU A 159 -12.85 -10.14 -2.74
C GLU A 159 -12.83 -10.83 -1.39
N ASN A 160 -13.38 -12.04 -1.35
CA ASN A 160 -13.33 -12.96 -0.21
C ASN A 160 -12.90 -14.36 -0.73
N GLU A 161 -12.60 -15.28 0.18
CA GLU A 161 -12.24 -16.66 -0.16
C GLU A 161 -13.32 -17.40 -0.98
N ASP A 162 -14.60 -17.10 -0.72
CA ASP A 162 -15.75 -17.75 -1.37
C ASP A 162 -16.29 -16.99 -2.60
N GLY A 163 -15.68 -15.85 -2.98
CA GLY A 163 -16.11 -15.06 -4.14
C GLY A 163 -16.09 -13.55 -3.88
N VAL A 164 -16.93 -12.81 -4.64
CA VAL A 164 -17.01 -11.35 -4.56
C VAL A 164 -18.27 -10.92 -3.82
N GLN A 165 -18.10 -10.06 -2.85
CA GLN A 165 -19.20 -9.42 -2.12
C GLN A 165 -19.36 -7.99 -2.64
N VAL A 166 -20.60 -7.61 -3.00
CA VAL A 166 -20.95 -6.25 -3.42
C VAL A 166 -21.58 -5.52 -2.24
N LEU A 167 -20.97 -4.40 -1.85
CA LEU A 167 -21.39 -3.57 -0.72
C LEU A 167 -21.75 -2.18 -1.20
N GLU A 168 -22.74 -1.55 -0.57
CA GLU A 168 -23.06 -0.14 -0.75
C GLU A 168 -22.69 0.61 0.53
N VAL A 169 -21.96 1.72 0.38
CA VAL A 169 -21.48 2.55 1.48
C VAL A 169 -22.04 3.94 1.35
N GLU A 170 -22.66 4.41 2.43
CA GLU A 170 -23.14 5.78 2.56
C GLU A 170 -22.12 6.62 3.35
N GLY A 171 -21.80 7.81 2.85
CA GLY A 171 -20.90 8.74 3.51
C GLY A 171 -19.42 8.41 3.37
N LYS A 172 -18.62 8.93 4.32
CA LYS A 172 -17.16 8.79 4.32
C LYS A 172 -16.74 7.37 4.68
N CYS A 173 -15.73 6.84 3.98
CA CYS A 173 -15.17 5.52 4.28
C CYS A 173 -13.69 5.42 3.90
N LEU A 174 -13.06 4.32 4.31
CA LEU A 174 -11.72 3.94 3.88
C LEU A 174 -11.77 2.61 3.11
N LEU A 175 -11.06 2.57 1.98
CA LEU A 175 -10.90 1.37 1.16
C LEU A 175 -9.45 0.90 1.17
N THR A 176 -9.22 -0.42 1.25
CA THR A 176 -7.91 -0.99 0.95
C THR A 176 -7.97 -1.83 -0.32
N VAL A 177 -7.15 -1.48 -1.32
CA VAL A 177 -7.25 -1.93 -2.72
C VAL A 177 -6.19 -2.98 -3.03
N LEU A 178 -6.56 -3.96 -3.85
CA LEU A 178 -5.66 -4.97 -4.38
C LEU A 178 -4.93 -4.46 -5.63
N ALA A 179 -3.64 -4.75 -5.76
CA ALA A 179 -2.87 -4.42 -6.97
C ALA A 179 -3.46 -5.07 -8.23
N SER A 180 -4.02 -6.29 -8.08
CA SER A 180 -4.65 -7.04 -9.18
C SER A 180 -5.96 -6.43 -9.69
N ALA A 181 -6.57 -5.52 -8.92
CA ALA A 181 -7.88 -4.96 -9.24
C ALA A 181 -7.85 -3.96 -10.41
N PHE A 182 -6.74 -3.25 -10.56
CA PHE A 182 -6.64 -2.17 -11.53
C PHE A 182 -5.27 -2.13 -12.21
N ASP A 183 -5.27 -2.21 -13.54
CA ASP A 183 -4.09 -1.88 -14.34
C ASP A 183 -3.85 -0.38 -14.25
N ALA A 184 -2.78 0.01 -13.56
CA ALA A 184 -2.43 1.41 -13.38
C ALA A 184 -2.03 2.06 -14.71
N ARG A 185 -2.53 3.26 -14.95
CA ARG A 185 -2.18 4.05 -16.15
C ARG A 185 -0.70 4.43 -16.17
N TYR A 186 -0.17 4.61 -17.36
CA TYR A 186 1.15 5.22 -17.54
C TYR A 186 1.08 6.74 -17.35
N MET A 187 2.17 7.32 -16.90
CA MET A 187 2.38 8.76 -16.92
C MET A 187 2.34 9.27 -18.37
N SER A 188 1.61 10.37 -18.64
CA SER A 188 1.71 11.04 -19.91
C SER A 188 2.97 11.94 -19.97
N VAL A 189 3.45 12.27 -21.17
CA VAL A 189 4.59 13.18 -21.33
C VAL A 189 4.28 14.56 -20.72
N SER A 190 3.07 15.09 -20.96
CA SER A 190 2.63 16.36 -20.35
C SER A 190 2.54 16.23 -18.83
N GLY A 191 1.99 15.13 -18.30
CA GLY A 191 1.90 14.88 -16.86
C GLY A 191 3.28 14.84 -16.18
N ILE A 192 4.29 14.25 -16.83
CA ILE A 192 5.67 14.25 -16.31
C ILE A 192 6.22 15.68 -16.26
N MET A 193 6.01 16.48 -17.30
CA MET A 193 6.47 17.88 -17.32
C MET A 193 5.76 18.71 -16.24
N GLU A 194 4.43 18.63 -16.16
CA GLU A 194 3.63 19.36 -15.17
C GLU A 194 3.94 18.94 -13.73
N ALA A 195 4.30 17.67 -13.47
CA ALA A 195 4.63 17.21 -12.14
C ALA A 195 5.86 17.88 -11.54
N TYR A 196 6.78 18.42 -12.37
CA TYR A 196 7.91 19.19 -11.89
C TYR A 196 7.55 20.65 -11.59
N ASP A 197 6.49 21.18 -12.18
CA ASP A 197 5.98 22.53 -11.90
C ASP A 197 5.07 22.54 -10.65
N LYS A 198 4.51 21.38 -10.27
CA LYS A 198 3.70 21.23 -9.05
C LYS A 198 4.59 21.10 -7.80
N GLU A 199 4.13 21.71 -6.71
CA GLU A 199 4.77 21.57 -5.40
C GLU A 199 4.43 20.22 -4.76
N VAL A 200 5.43 19.51 -4.24
CA VAL A 200 5.23 18.47 -3.24
C VAL A 200 5.36 19.13 -1.87
N GLU A 201 4.24 19.26 -1.18
CA GLU A 201 4.21 19.90 0.13
C GLU A 201 4.87 19.01 1.16
N VAL A 202 5.88 19.54 1.87
CA VAL A 202 6.53 18.81 2.96
C VAL A 202 5.97 19.31 4.29
N TRP A 203 5.37 18.38 5.04
CA TRP A 203 4.79 18.66 6.34
C TRP A 203 5.52 17.90 7.44
N SER A 204 5.74 18.59 8.57
CA SER A 204 6.32 18.07 9.81
C SER A 204 5.25 17.81 10.86
N ALA A 205 5.62 17.24 12.00
CA ALA A 205 4.68 16.85 13.05
C ALA A 205 3.89 18.04 13.64
N ASP A 206 4.43 19.26 13.56
CA ASP A 206 3.78 20.48 14.05
C ASP A 206 2.61 20.97 13.16
N LYS A 207 2.51 20.46 11.94
CA LYS A 207 1.42 20.80 11.00
C LYS A 207 0.22 19.86 11.07
N ILE A 208 0.28 18.82 11.86
CA ILE A 208 -0.76 17.79 11.96
C ILE A 208 -1.31 17.68 13.38
N ASP A 209 -2.53 17.14 13.52
CA ASP A 209 -3.20 16.99 14.82
C ASP A 209 -2.81 15.66 15.49
N VAL A 210 -1.71 15.68 16.26
CA VAL A 210 -1.15 14.49 16.92
C VAL A 210 -0.54 14.79 18.28
N ASP A 211 -0.56 13.79 19.16
CA ASP A 211 0.27 13.74 20.36
C ASP A 211 1.67 13.21 19.98
N GLU A 212 2.69 14.04 20.13
CA GLU A 212 4.07 13.69 19.79
C GLU A 212 4.60 12.45 20.52
N GLY A 213 4.08 12.15 21.71
CA GLY A 213 4.44 10.94 22.47
C GLY A 213 3.99 9.64 21.82
N LYS A 214 3.09 9.71 20.82
CA LYS A 214 2.59 8.57 20.06
C LYS A 214 3.23 8.43 18.66
N LEU A 215 4.27 9.20 18.37
CA LEU A 215 4.94 9.21 17.08
C LEU A 215 6.21 8.34 17.07
N GLY A 216 6.57 7.87 15.90
CA GLY A 216 7.82 7.17 15.63
C GLY A 216 8.07 5.98 16.55
N LEU A 217 9.34 5.73 16.86
CA LEU A 217 9.71 4.60 17.70
C LEU A 217 9.18 4.72 19.14
N ALA A 218 9.01 5.95 19.64
CA ALA A 218 8.49 6.17 21.01
C ALA A 218 7.00 5.79 21.13
N GLY A 219 6.22 6.03 20.07
CA GLY A 219 4.81 5.67 19.99
C GLY A 219 4.54 4.23 19.53
N SER A 220 5.58 3.48 19.16
CA SER A 220 5.46 2.12 18.62
C SER A 220 5.45 1.06 19.72
N PRO A 221 4.36 0.30 19.91
CA PRO A 221 4.36 -0.85 20.82
C PRO A 221 5.26 -2.00 20.36
N THR A 222 5.59 -2.04 19.06
CA THR A 222 6.49 -3.05 18.48
C THR A 222 7.79 -2.43 18.01
N LYS A 223 8.85 -3.23 18.01
CA LYS A 223 10.16 -2.88 17.46
C LYS A 223 10.88 -4.09 16.91
N VAL A 224 11.64 -3.88 15.83
CA VAL A 224 12.47 -4.95 15.26
C VAL A 224 13.52 -5.37 16.26
N PHE A 225 13.44 -6.63 16.72
CA PHE A 225 14.44 -7.23 17.60
C PHE A 225 15.65 -7.73 16.82
N LYS A 226 15.40 -8.44 15.68
CA LYS A 226 16.46 -9.00 14.83
C LYS A 226 15.93 -9.22 13.43
N SER A 227 16.74 -8.91 12.42
CA SER A 227 16.49 -9.28 11.04
C SER A 227 17.53 -10.29 10.56
N PHE A 228 17.10 -11.24 9.74
CA PHE A 228 17.96 -12.24 9.13
C PHE A 228 17.43 -12.60 7.73
N PRO A 229 18.30 -12.95 6.77
CA PRO A 229 17.85 -13.40 5.47
C PRO A 229 17.12 -14.74 5.61
N LYS A 230 16.10 -14.94 4.78
CA LYS A 230 15.43 -16.23 4.69
C LYS A 230 16.43 -17.29 4.22
N ALA A 231 16.53 -18.40 4.98
CA ALA A 231 17.35 -19.53 4.55
C ALA A 231 16.91 -20.03 3.17
N MET A 232 17.86 -20.30 2.29
CA MET A 232 17.55 -20.95 1.02
C MET A 232 16.92 -22.30 1.31
N LYS A 233 15.80 -22.60 0.64
CA LYS A 233 15.22 -23.95 0.71
C LYS A 233 16.21 -24.92 0.10
N ALA A 234 16.34 -26.09 0.71
CA ALA A 234 17.07 -27.20 0.10
C ALA A 234 16.50 -27.50 -1.29
N PRO A 235 17.32 -27.96 -2.25
CA PRO A 235 16.81 -28.46 -3.51
C PRO A 235 15.72 -29.50 -3.26
N GLY A 236 14.62 -29.42 -4.01
CA GLY A 236 13.57 -30.44 -3.95
C GLY A 236 14.08 -31.76 -4.53
N GLU A 237 13.40 -32.83 -4.21
CA GLU A 237 13.63 -34.13 -4.86
C GLU A 237 13.01 -34.10 -6.26
N VAL A 238 13.78 -34.55 -7.25
CA VAL A 238 13.31 -34.70 -8.66
C VAL A 238 13.16 -36.19 -8.92
N HIS A 239 11.98 -36.59 -9.36
CA HIS A 239 11.65 -37.97 -9.67
C HIS A 239 11.35 -38.08 -11.18
N GLU A 240 12.14 -38.89 -11.89
CA GLU A 240 11.89 -39.25 -13.29
C GLU A 240 11.10 -40.53 -13.32
N VAL A 241 9.79 -40.47 -13.43
CA VAL A 241 8.86 -41.59 -13.33
C VAL A 241 7.77 -41.47 -14.40
N THR A 242 7.04 -42.56 -14.66
CA THR A 242 5.87 -42.55 -15.57
C THR A 242 4.74 -41.70 -14.95
N PRO A 243 3.76 -41.22 -15.74
CA PRO A 243 2.61 -40.48 -15.25
C PRO A 243 1.84 -41.24 -14.17
N GLU A 244 1.68 -42.54 -14.29
CA GLU A 244 0.98 -43.40 -13.32
C GLU A 244 1.73 -43.47 -12.00
N GLU A 245 3.03 -43.68 -12.05
CA GLU A 245 3.91 -43.69 -10.85
C GLU A 245 3.98 -42.31 -10.21
N ALA A 246 3.93 -41.22 -11.00
CA ALA A 246 3.90 -39.86 -10.44
C ALA A 246 2.64 -39.60 -9.63
N VAL A 247 1.47 -40.07 -10.07
CA VAL A 247 0.22 -39.96 -9.33
C VAL A 247 0.31 -40.70 -7.99
N GLU A 248 0.80 -41.96 -8.01
CA GLU A 248 0.97 -42.70 -6.75
C GLU A 248 1.93 -42.02 -5.79
N LEU A 249 3.07 -41.52 -6.27
CA LEU A 249 4.06 -40.82 -5.47
C LEU A 249 3.46 -39.58 -4.82
N ILE A 250 2.77 -38.72 -5.60
CA ILE A 250 2.14 -37.49 -5.10
C ILE A 250 1.08 -37.82 -4.04
N VAL A 251 0.18 -38.76 -4.32
CA VAL A 251 -0.89 -39.15 -3.39
C VAL A 251 -0.29 -39.71 -2.08
N ASN A 252 0.73 -40.55 -2.17
CA ASN A 252 1.38 -41.12 -0.99
C ASN A 252 2.08 -40.05 -0.16
N GLN A 253 2.76 -39.07 -0.81
CA GLN A 253 3.38 -37.94 -0.12
C GLN A 253 2.36 -37.05 0.57
N LEU A 254 1.22 -36.77 -0.05
CA LEU A 254 0.15 -35.96 0.52
C LEU A 254 -0.50 -36.66 1.70
N LYS A 255 -0.74 -37.99 1.61
CA LYS A 255 -1.24 -38.81 2.72
C LYS A 255 -0.26 -38.85 3.89
N ALA A 256 1.03 -39.03 3.62
CA ALA A 256 2.07 -39.05 4.67
C ALA A 256 2.16 -37.74 5.43
N LYS A 257 1.77 -36.62 4.79
CA LYS A 257 1.73 -35.28 5.40
C LYS A 257 0.35 -34.90 5.96
N HIS A 258 -0.62 -35.83 5.94
CA HIS A 258 -2.00 -35.59 6.39
C HIS A 258 -2.68 -34.41 5.70
N ILE A 259 -2.39 -34.18 4.42
CA ILE A 259 -3.02 -33.12 3.62
C ILE A 259 -4.32 -33.63 2.98
N ILE A 260 -4.35 -34.94 2.63
CA ILE A 260 -5.52 -35.66 2.13
C ILE A 260 -5.72 -36.99 2.87
#